data_482b313ca76fb61e31c038d0c7136973
#
_entry.id   482b313ca76fb61e31c038d0c7136973
#
_cell.length_a   1.000
_cell.length_b   1.000
_cell.length_c   1.000
_cell.angle_alpha   90.00
_cell.angle_beta   90.00
_cell.angle_gamma   90.00
#
_symmetry.space_group_name_H-M   'P 1'
#
loop_
_entity.id
_entity.type
_entity.pdbx_description
1 polymer ?
#
loop_
_entity_poly.entity_id
_entity_poly.type
_entity_poly.pdbx_seq_one_letter_code
_entity_poly.pdbx_strand_id
1 'polypeptide(L)'
;MTMKRLLLGMLTPSSNTVLEPVTSAMLAGLDDASAHFGRFPVTEIALSDSALAQFDDTPILRAAELLAHARMDVICWNGTSSGWLGFEADHELCRRIEAATGIPACTSVLALNEIFDLTAVKRYAMVTPYTDDVQARILANYAQAGYECVAERHLGKRDNFSFSEVDADTLRGMVREVASAKPQAISIFCTNLRGAPLVRELEQEVGIPIYDTIATAVWKSLRIAGGDVKRVHGWGSLFQEVA
;
A
#
# COMPACT_ATOMS: atom_id res chain seq x y z
N MET A 1 32.03 -12.64 2.66
CA MET A 1 31.27 -11.56 3.31
C MET A 1 29.86 -12.08 3.53
N THR A 2 29.40 -12.14 4.75
CA THR A 2 27.98 -12.44 5.04
C THR A 2 27.13 -11.28 4.50
N MET A 3 26.18 -11.56 3.60
CA MET A 3 25.22 -10.54 3.16
C MET A 3 24.46 -9.99 4.36
N LYS A 4 24.31 -8.66 4.43
CA LYS A 4 23.48 -8.02 5.47
C LYS A 4 22.04 -8.48 5.26
N ARG A 5 21.39 -8.97 6.32
CA ARG A 5 19.95 -9.25 6.30
C ARG A 5 19.17 -7.94 6.25
N LEU A 6 18.10 -7.91 5.47
CA LEU A 6 17.15 -6.80 5.37
C LEU A 6 15.89 -7.17 6.15
N LEU A 7 15.63 -6.49 7.25
CA LEU A 7 14.53 -6.77 8.17
C LEU A 7 13.44 -5.69 8.00
N LEU A 8 12.33 -6.05 7.35
CA LEU A 8 11.24 -5.13 7.05
C LEU A 8 10.12 -5.29 8.07
N GLY A 9 9.91 -4.28 8.91
CA GLY A 9 8.78 -4.20 9.84
C GLY A 9 7.52 -3.72 9.13
N MET A 10 6.43 -4.49 9.21
CA MET A 10 5.18 -4.25 8.50
C MET A 10 4.05 -4.07 9.51
N LEU A 11 3.58 -2.83 9.71
CA LEU A 11 2.41 -2.54 10.52
C LEU A 11 1.14 -2.90 9.74
N THR A 12 0.29 -3.72 10.34
CA THR A 12 -0.81 -4.40 9.65
C THR A 12 -2.14 -4.19 10.37
N PRO A 13 -3.23 -3.78 9.69
CA PRO A 13 -4.57 -3.81 10.26
C PRO A 13 -4.95 -5.20 10.76
N SER A 14 -5.57 -5.29 11.95
CA SER A 14 -5.87 -6.57 12.62
C SER A 14 -6.74 -7.52 11.81
N SER A 15 -7.63 -6.98 10.98
CA SER A 15 -8.55 -7.75 10.12
C SER A 15 -8.02 -8.01 8.70
N ASN A 16 -6.79 -7.55 8.37
CA ASN A 16 -6.17 -7.80 7.07
C ASN A 16 -5.64 -9.23 6.99
N THR A 17 -6.00 -9.96 5.94
CA THR A 17 -5.56 -11.34 5.69
C THR A 17 -4.79 -11.52 4.38
N VAL A 18 -4.61 -10.43 3.61
CA VAL A 18 -3.94 -10.45 2.31
C VAL A 18 -2.49 -9.97 2.41
N LEU A 19 -2.23 -8.95 3.21
CA LEU A 19 -0.92 -8.28 3.27
C LEU A 19 0.23 -9.26 3.61
N GLU A 20 0.09 -10.01 4.69
CA GLU A 20 1.18 -10.88 5.18
C GLU A 20 1.59 -11.97 4.18
N PRO A 21 0.65 -12.78 3.63
CA PRO A 21 1.02 -13.80 2.66
C PRO A 21 1.55 -13.21 1.35
N VAL A 22 1.01 -12.08 0.88
CA VAL A 22 1.44 -11.44 -0.38
C VAL A 22 2.83 -10.82 -0.21
N THR A 23 3.07 -10.06 0.87
CA THR A 23 4.40 -9.51 1.17
C THR A 23 5.46 -10.60 1.30
N SER A 24 5.14 -11.68 2.01
CA SER A 24 6.03 -12.84 2.16
C SER A 24 6.34 -13.50 0.82
N ALA A 25 5.33 -13.62 -0.05
CA ALA A 25 5.51 -14.18 -1.40
C ALA A 25 6.37 -13.27 -2.30
N MET A 26 6.24 -11.93 -2.20
CA MET A 26 7.10 -10.99 -2.92
C MET A 26 8.58 -11.14 -2.53
N LEU A 27 8.85 -11.41 -1.26
CA LEU A 27 10.21 -11.54 -0.72
C LEU A 27 10.78 -12.96 -0.81
N ALA A 28 9.99 -13.98 -1.19
CA ALA A 28 10.39 -15.40 -1.17
C ALA A 28 11.63 -15.72 -2.04
N GLY A 29 11.93 -14.89 -3.06
CA GLY A 29 13.14 -15.01 -3.88
C GLY A 29 14.38 -14.29 -3.32
N LEU A 30 14.29 -13.66 -2.13
CA LEU A 30 15.35 -12.87 -1.53
C LEU A 30 15.82 -13.54 -0.23
N ASP A 31 16.89 -14.34 -0.31
CA ASP A 31 17.43 -15.09 0.85
C ASP A 31 17.90 -14.18 2.00
N ASP A 32 18.15 -12.92 1.72
CA ASP A 32 18.64 -11.91 2.66
C ASP A 32 17.56 -10.94 3.16
N ALA A 33 16.30 -11.05 2.72
CA ALA A 33 15.21 -10.18 3.12
C ALA A 33 14.06 -10.93 3.80
N SER A 34 13.48 -10.34 4.84
CA SER A 34 12.30 -10.90 5.51
C SER A 34 11.37 -9.81 6.03
N ALA A 35 10.05 -10.08 5.99
CA ALA A 35 9.03 -9.24 6.58
C ALA A 35 8.64 -9.75 7.98
N HIS A 36 8.40 -8.82 8.89
CA HIS A 36 7.97 -9.06 10.27
C HIS A 36 6.75 -8.18 10.55
N PHE A 37 5.65 -8.77 11.02
CA PHE A 37 4.36 -8.10 11.07
C PHE A 37 3.96 -7.73 12.50
N GLY A 38 3.53 -6.48 12.70
CA GLY A 38 2.92 -5.97 13.91
C GLY A 38 1.48 -5.59 13.65
N ARG A 39 0.51 -6.23 14.34
CA ARG A 39 -0.92 -5.96 14.15
C ARG A 39 -1.45 -4.99 15.19
N PHE A 40 -2.42 -4.18 14.79
CA PHE A 40 -3.18 -3.30 15.68
C PHE A 40 -4.64 -3.18 15.18
N PRO A 41 -5.59 -2.79 16.08
CA PRO A 41 -7.02 -2.84 15.76
C PRO A 41 -7.42 -1.90 14.62
N VAL A 42 -7.90 -2.45 13.50
CA VAL A 42 -8.65 -1.78 12.43
C VAL A 42 -9.61 -2.80 11.85
N THR A 43 -10.90 -2.57 11.97
CA THR A 43 -11.95 -3.50 11.54
C THR A 43 -12.93 -2.90 10.53
N GLU A 44 -13.14 -1.58 10.57
CA GLU A 44 -14.08 -0.87 9.71
C GLU A 44 -13.39 0.31 9.00
N ILE A 45 -13.74 0.53 7.74
CA ILE A 45 -13.31 1.70 6.97
C ILE A 45 -14.55 2.51 6.59
N ALA A 46 -14.72 3.64 7.28
CA ALA A 46 -15.81 4.60 7.09
C ALA A 46 -15.38 5.98 7.62
N LEU A 47 -16.16 7.02 7.33
CA LEU A 47 -15.95 8.38 7.86
C LEU A 47 -16.74 8.66 9.14
N SER A 48 -17.31 7.64 9.79
CA SER A 48 -17.94 7.79 11.12
C SER A 48 -16.90 8.06 12.20
N ASP A 49 -17.28 8.78 13.26
CA ASP A 49 -16.36 9.09 14.37
C ASP A 49 -15.76 7.83 15.00
N SER A 50 -16.52 6.75 15.12
CA SER A 50 -16.03 5.46 15.63
C SER A 50 -15.01 4.80 14.71
N ALA A 51 -15.19 4.88 13.39
CA ALA A 51 -14.24 4.35 12.42
C ALA A 51 -12.99 5.21 12.35
N LEU A 52 -13.11 6.52 12.42
CA LEU A 52 -11.97 7.44 12.45
C LEU A 52 -11.13 7.28 13.74
N ALA A 53 -11.76 7.00 14.87
CA ALA A 53 -11.06 6.75 16.14
C ALA A 53 -10.14 5.51 16.11
N GLN A 54 -10.31 4.57 15.18
CA GLN A 54 -9.40 3.43 14.98
C GLN A 54 -8.01 3.84 14.45
N PHE A 55 -7.91 5.07 13.92
CA PHE A 55 -6.63 5.64 13.46
C PHE A 55 -5.96 6.51 14.53
N ASP A 56 -6.32 6.33 15.83
CA ASP A 56 -5.47 6.78 16.94
C ASP A 56 -4.10 6.13 16.82
N ASP A 57 -3.05 6.95 16.85
CA ASP A 57 -1.67 6.50 16.65
C ASP A 57 -1.13 5.64 17.79
N THR A 58 -1.77 5.61 18.96
CA THR A 58 -1.26 4.89 20.13
C THR A 58 -1.11 3.38 19.89
N PRO A 59 -2.12 2.66 19.34
CA PRO A 59 -1.96 1.23 19.01
C PRO A 59 -0.91 0.98 17.91
N ILE A 60 -0.82 1.89 16.92
CA ILE A 60 0.15 1.78 15.83
C ILE A 60 1.57 1.92 16.38
N LEU A 61 1.82 2.94 17.22
CA LEU A 61 3.13 3.18 17.84
C LEU A 61 3.55 2.03 18.73
N ARG A 62 2.62 1.45 19.53
CA ARG A 62 2.92 0.26 20.33
C ARG A 62 3.33 -0.94 19.49
N ALA A 63 2.68 -1.17 18.35
CA ALA A 63 3.08 -2.24 17.42
C ALA A 63 4.46 -1.94 16.78
N ALA A 64 4.77 -0.69 16.48
CA ALA A 64 6.07 -0.27 15.98
C ALA A 64 7.19 -0.47 17.01
N GLU A 65 6.97 -0.15 18.30
CA GLU A 65 7.91 -0.39 19.39
C GLU A 65 8.24 -1.89 19.52
N LEU A 66 7.23 -2.77 19.39
CA LEU A 66 7.46 -4.22 19.44
C LEU A 66 8.31 -4.71 18.25
N LEU A 67 8.10 -4.17 17.05
CA LEU A 67 8.93 -4.44 15.90
C LEU A 67 10.37 -3.91 16.09
N ALA A 68 10.53 -2.77 16.75
CA ALA A 68 11.84 -2.18 17.04
C ALA A 68 12.73 -3.08 17.93
N HIS A 69 12.14 -3.89 18.81
CA HIS A 69 12.90 -4.87 19.62
C HIS A 69 13.67 -5.87 18.74
N ALA A 70 13.17 -6.17 17.54
CA ALA A 70 13.83 -7.05 16.58
C ALA A 70 14.77 -6.29 15.62
N ARG A 71 15.03 -4.99 15.86
CA ARG A 71 15.99 -4.16 15.13
C ARG A 71 15.71 -4.13 13.62
N MET A 72 14.48 -3.79 13.24
CA MET A 72 14.09 -3.65 11.84
C MET A 72 14.95 -2.56 11.15
N ASP A 73 15.23 -2.74 9.85
CA ASP A 73 15.90 -1.70 9.03
C ASP A 73 14.92 -0.60 8.61
N VAL A 74 13.64 -0.88 8.61
CA VAL A 74 12.53 0.04 8.27
C VAL A 74 11.25 -0.43 8.94
N ILE A 75 10.35 0.49 9.28
CA ILE A 75 8.98 0.19 9.71
C ILE A 75 8.00 0.85 8.72
N CYS A 76 7.17 0.06 8.07
CA CYS A 76 6.20 0.49 7.09
C CYS A 76 4.76 0.40 7.61
N TRP A 77 4.01 1.48 7.52
CA TRP A 77 2.56 1.45 7.67
C TRP A 77 1.91 0.95 6.36
N ASN A 78 1.29 -0.22 6.44
CA ASN A 78 0.63 -0.88 5.31
C ASN A 78 -0.87 -0.61 5.31
N GLY A 79 -1.25 0.65 5.24
CA GLY A 79 -2.64 1.09 5.15
C GLY A 79 -2.78 2.24 4.18
N THR A 80 -4.01 2.54 3.84
CA THR A 80 -4.35 3.57 2.85
C THR A 80 -5.16 4.72 3.44
N SER A 81 -5.19 4.82 4.78
CA SER A 81 -6.01 5.80 5.50
C SER A 81 -5.68 7.25 5.16
N SER A 82 -4.43 7.58 4.88
CA SER A 82 -4.06 8.94 4.47
C SER A 82 -4.65 9.35 3.12
N GLY A 83 -5.11 8.40 2.32
CA GLY A 83 -5.88 8.71 1.12
C GLY A 83 -7.12 9.54 1.40
N TRP A 84 -7.82 9.30 2.52
CA TRP A 84 -9.00 10.09 2.93
C TRP A 84 -8.75 11.01 4.11
N LEU A 85 -7.78 10.75 4.97
CA LEU A 85 -7.39 11.63 6.08
C LEU A 85 -6.55 12.83 5.63
N GLY A 86 -5.90 12.71 4.46
CA GLY A 86 -4.89 13.62 3.96
C GLY A 86 -3.48 13.08 4.16
N PHE A 87 -2.58 13.36 3.21
CA PHE A 87 -1.23 12.78 3.19
C PHE A 87 -0.34 13.22 4.36
N GLU A 88 -0.64 14.40 4.96
CA GLU A 88 0.08 14.86 6.16
C GLU A 88 -0.10 13.91 7.35
N ALA A 89 -1.21 13.17 7.43
CA ALA A 89 -1.41 12.15 8.46
C ALA A 89 -0.33 11.06 8.41
N ASP A 90 0.05 10.61 7.21
CA ASP A 90 1.12 9.63 7.04
C ASP A 90 2.52 10.21 7.30
N HIS A 91 2.76 11.47 6.92
CA HIS A 91 4.01 12.16 7.26
C HIS A 91 4.19 12.28 8.78
N GLU A 92 3.13 12.69 9.49
CA GLU A 92 3.16 12.77 10.95
C GLU A 92 3.35 11.40 11.60
N LEU A 93 2.65 10.37 11.12
CA LEU A 93 2.82 9.01 11.61
C LEU A 93 4.26 8.51 11.44
N CYS A 94 4.89 8.74 10.28
CA CYS A 94 6.30 8.41 10.07
C CYS A 94 7.20 9.12 11.09
N ARG A 95 7.04 10.44 11.29
CA ARG A 95 7.82 11.20 12.28
C ARG A 95 7.68 10.62 13.69
N ARG A 96 6.45 10.22 14.07
CA ARG A 96 6.18 9.64 15.40
C ARG A 96 6.77 8.25 15.56
N ILE A 97 6.71 7.41 14.52
CA ILE A 97 7.35 6.08 14.54
C ILE A 97 8.87 6.24 14.66
N GLU A 98 9.47 7.12 13.88
CA GLU A 98 10.92 7.40 13.94
C GLU A 98 11.35 7.95 15.31
N ALA A 99 10.57 8.87 15.88
CA ALA A 99 10.84 9.42 17.21
C ALA A 99 10.74 8.36 18.33
N ALA A 100 9.79 7.43 18.24
CA ALA A 100 9.59 6.38 19.23
C ALA A 100 10.59 5.22 19.12
N THR A 101 11.04 4.90 17.91
CA THR A 101 11.81 3.67 17.64
C THR A 101 13.25 3.92 17.21
N GLY A 102 13.57 5.11 16.69
CA GLY A 102 14.84 5.39 16.04
C GLY A 102 15.03 4.71 14.68
N ILE A 103 13.97 4.09 14.12
CA ILE A 103 14.01 3.33 12.87
C ILE A 103 13.31 4.14 11.78
N PRO A 104 13.88 4.25 10.56
CA PRO A 104 13.23 4.93 9.44
C PRO A 104 11.83 4.37 9.15
N ALA A 105 10.87 5.25 8.87
CA ALA A 105 9.49 4.85 8.60
C ALA A 105 9.04 5.23 7.19
N CYS A 106 8.07 4.48 6.67
CA CYS A 106 7.38 4.79 5.42
C CYS A 106 5.93 4.30 5.45
N THR A 107 5.16 4.64 4.41
CA THR A 107 3.79 4.16 4.25
C THR A 107 3.53 3.74 2.81
N SER A 108 2.51 2.90 2.61
CA SER A 108 2.12 2.45 1.28
C SER A 108 1.62 3.59 0.38
N VAL A 109 0.96 4.61 0.97
CA VAL A 109 0.40 5.76 0.22
C VAL A 109 1.49 6.75 -0.14
N LEU A 110 2.38 7.13 0.80
CA LEU A 110 3.51 8.00 0.46
C LEU A 110 4.45 7.36 -0.55
N ALA A 111 4.61 6.03 -0.50
CA ALA A 111 5.35 5.29 -1.53
C ALA A 111 4.67 5.37 -2.90
N LEU A 112 3.34 5.24 -2.96
CA LEU A 112 2.59 5.40 -4.22
C LEU A 112 2.75 6.82 -4.78
N ASN A 113 2.68 7.84 -3.94
CA ASN A 113 2.85 9.23 -4.35
C ASN A 113 4.27 9.47 -4.90
N GLU A 114 5.30 8.95 -4.22
CA GLU A 114 6.70 9.00 -4.71
C GLU A 114 6.84 8.29 -6.07
N ILE A 115 6.18 7.13 -6.25
CA ILE A 115 6.19 6.41 -7.53
C ILE A 115 5.54 7.26 -8.63
N PHE A 116 4.40 7.91 -8.36
CA PHE A 116 3.74 8.81 -9.31
C PHE A 116 4.66 9.96 -9.72
N ASP A 117 5.39 10.55 -8.78
CA ASP A 117 6.34 11.63 -9.07
C ASP A 117 7.55 11.12 -9.88
N LEU A 118 8.14 9.99 -9.51
CA LEU A 118 9.27 9.38 -10.23
C LEU A 118 8.92 8.98 -11.67
N THR A 119 7.67 8.55 -11.89
CA THR A 119 7.19 8.12 -13.20
C THR A 119 6.43 9.23 -13.97
N ALA A 120 6.42 10.46 -13.42
CA ALA A 120 5.73 11.62 -13.97
C ALA A 120 4.22 11.37 -14.26
N VAL A 121 3.59 10.48 -13.47
CA VAL A 121 2.15 10.23 -13.53
C VAL A 121 1.41 11.45 -13.00
N LYS A 122 0.51 12.02 -13.81
CA LYS A 122 -0.42 13.09 -13.42
C LYS A 122 -1.87 12.67 -13.62
N ARG A 123 -2.13 11.76 -14.56
CA ARG A 123 -3.46 11.23 -14.86
C ARG A 123 -3.47 9.74 -14.52
N TYR A 124 -4.17 9.39 -13.46
CA TYR A 124 -4.25 8.02 -12.95
C TYR A 124 -5.68 7.50 -12.95
N ALA A 125 -5.85 6.19 -12.80
CA ALA A 125 -7.12 5.56 -12.45
C ALA A 125 -6.99 4.78 -11.14
N MET A 126 -8.11 4.52 -10.47
CA MET A 126 -8.11 3.90 -9.15
C MET A 126 -9.19 2.82 -9.01
N VAL A 127 -8.81 1.72 -8.35
CA VAL A 127 -9.70 0.63 -7.94
C VAL A 127 -9.64 0.48 -6.43
N THR A 128 -10.80 0.52 -5.74
CA THR A 128 -10.89 0.42 -4.28
C THR A 128 -12.08 -0.43 -3.82
N PRO A 129 -12.10 -0.92 -2.57
CA PRO A 129 -13.28 -1.56 -2.01
C PRO A 129 -14.23 -0.58 -1.30
N TYR A 130 -13.85 0.69 -1.10
CA TYR A 130 -14.43 1.64 -0.16
C TYR A 130 -15.84 2.11 -0.55
N THR A 131 -16.48 2.81 0.39
CA THR A 131 -17.77 3.48 0.20
C THR A 131 -17.63 4.78 -0.58
N ASP A 132 -18.72 5.27 -1.15
CA ASP A 132 -18.76 6.48 -2.00
C ASP A 132 -18.16 7.70 -1.31
N ASP A 133 -18.43 7.89 -0.01
CA ASP A 133 -17.92 9.01 0.78
C ASP A 133 -16.41 8.94 1.01
N VAL A 134 -15.88 7.75 1.32
CA VAL A 134 -14.43 7.51 1.44
C VAL A 134 -13.75 7.70 0.08
N GLN A 135 -14.32 7.12 -0.98
CA GLN A 135 -13.81 7.26 -2.35
C GLN A 135 -13.75 8.73 -2.77
N ALA A 136 -14.83 9.49 -2.58
CA ALA A 136 -14.86 10.91 -2.92
C ALA A 136 -13.77 11.71 -2.18
N ARG A 137 -13.50 11.38 -0.91
CA ARG A 137 -12.46 12.03 -0.12
C ARG A 137 -11.07 11.71 -0.64
N ILE A 138 -10.81 10.46 -1.01
CA ILE A 138 -9.54 10.05 -1.62
C ILE A 138 -9.29 10.85 -2.90
N LEU A 139 -10.27 10.90 -3.80
CA LEU A 139 -10.14 11.62 -5.06
C LEU A 139 -9.89 13.12 -4.85
N ALA A 140 -10.57 13.73 -3.87
CA ALA A 140 -10.38 15.15 -3.54
C ALA A 140 -8.95 15.43 -3.03
N ASN A 141 -8.40 14.57 -2.17
CA ASN A 141 -7.03 14.74 -1.66
C ASN A 141 -5.98 14.58 -2.77
N TYR A 142 -6.15 13.59 -3.67
CA TYR A 142 -5.26 13.43 -4.81
C TYR A 142 -5.37 14.62 -5.79
N ALA A 143 -6.58 15.14 -6.04
CA ALA A 143 -6.77 16.33 -6.86
C ALA A 143 -6.07 17.57 -6.28
N GLN A 144 -6.15 17.77 -4.95
CA GLN A 144 -5.43 18.86 -4.27
C GLN A 144 -3.92 18.71 -4.38
N ALA A 145 -3.40 17.48 -4.44
CA ALA A 145 -1.98 17.20 -4.66
C ALA A 145 -1.56 17.30 -6.15
N GLY A 146 -2.46 17.64 -7.06
CA GLY A 146 -2.17 17.86 -8.48
C GLY A 146 -2.23 16.59 -9.34
N TYR A 147 -2.92 15.54 -8.88
CA TYR A 147 -3.18 14.32 -9.65
C TYR A 147 -4.63 14.28 -10.12
N GLU A 148 -4.85 13.99 -11.40
CA GLU A 148 -6.18 13.86 -12.01
C GLU A 148 -6.60 12.38 -12.04
N CYS A 149 -7.66 12.01 -11.30
CA CYS A 149 -8.28 10.70 -11.46
C CYS A 149 -9.20 10.71 -12.69
N VAL A 150 -8.80 10.01 -13.76
CA VAL A 150 -9.55 9.97 -15.01
C VAL A 150 -10.63 8.89 -15.07
N ALA A 151 -10.51 7.88 -14.20
CA ALA A 151 -11.52 6.83 -14.01
C ALA A 151 -11.34 6.17 -12.65
N GLU A 152 -12.43 5.75 -12.03
CA GLU A 152 -12.38 4.98 -10.80
C GLU A 152 -13.50 3.92 -10.75
N ARG A 153 -13.27 2.89 -9.95
CA ARG A 153 -14.25 1.89 -9.56
C ARG A 153 -14.07 1.51 -8.10
N HIS A 154 -15.18 1.47 -7.37
CA HIS A 154 -15.20 1.05 -5.97
C HIS A 154 -16.37 0.11 -5.67
N LEU A 155 -16.30 -0.62 -4.55
CA LEU A 155 -17.23 -1.72 -4.24
C LEU A 155 -18.27 -1.39 -3.16
N GLY A 156 -18.21 -0.20 -2.55
CA GLY A 156 -19.15 0.25 -1.52
C GLY A 156 -19.11 -0.57 -0.21
N LYS A 157 -17.96 -1.16 0.12
CA LYS A 157 -17.78 -2.02 1.30
C LYS A 157 -17.23 -1.23 2.50
N ARG A 158 -17.62 -1.64 3.74
CA ARG A 158 -17.15 -1.02 4.99
C ARG A 158 -16.30 -1.96 5.84
N ASP A 159 -16.71 -3.22 5.92
CA ASP A 159 -16.03 -4.23 6.72
C ASP A 159 -14.69 -4.59 6.07
N ASN A 160 -13.59 -4.32 6.80
CA ASN A 160 -12.24 -4.49 6.25
C ASN A 160 -11.93 -5.96 5.93
N PHE A 161 -12.45 -6.92 6.71
CA PHE A 161 -12.26 -8.35 6.39
C PHE A 161 -12.86 -8.72 5.04
N SER A 162 -14.06 -8.21 4.72
CA SER A 162 -14.76 -8.50 3.48
C SER A 162 -14.04 -8.06 2.20
N PHE A 163 -13.04 -7.17 2.31
CA PHE A 163 -12.21 -6.78 1.17
C PHE A 163 -11.36 -7.95 0.66
N SER A 164 -10.90 -8.80 1.56
CA SER A 164 -10.10 -9.99 1.22
C SER A 164 -10.91 -11.08 0.50
N GLU A 165 -12.24 -11.02 0.57
CA GLU A 165 -13.15 -11.96 -0.07
C GLU A 165 -13.52 -11.57 -1.50
N VAL A 166 -13.09 -10.38 -1.96
CA VAL A 166 -13.31 -9.96 -3.35
C VAL A 166 -12.56 -10.90 -4.29
N ASP A 167 -13.29 -11.52 -5.21
CA ASP A 167 -12.73 -12.47 -6.14
C ASP A 167 -11.87 -11.81 -7.24
N ALA A 168 -11.02 -12.61 -7.85
CA ALA A 168 -10.07 -12.12 -8.85
C ALA A 168 -10.76 -11.59 -10.12
N ASP A 169 -11.90 -12.18 -10.52
CA ASP A 169 -12.60 -11.78 -11.74
C ASP A 169 -13.27 -10.42 -11.57
N THR A 170 -13.81 -10.14 -10.38
CA THR A 170 -14.30 -8.81 -10.02
C THR A 170 -13.17 -7.78 -10.15
N LEU A 171 -11.99 -8.04 -9.56
CA LEU A 171 -10.85 -7.12 -9.65
C LEU A 171 -10.36 -6.94 -11.09
N ARG A 172 -10.28 -8.01 -11.88
CA ARG A 172 -9.94 -7.92 -13.32
C ARG A 172 -10.94 -7.06 -14.08
N GLY A 173 -12.24 -7.25 -13.83
CA GLY A 173 -13.30 -6.44 -14.43
C GLY A 173 -13.14 -4.95 -14.12
N MET A 174 -12.93 -4.61 -12.85
CA MET A 174 -12.74 -3.22 -12.41
C MET A 174 -11.50 -2.57 -13.08
N VAL A 175 -10.38 -3.29 -13.12
CA VAL A 175 -9.15 -2.79 -13.77
C VAL A 175 -9.34 -2.57 -15.26
N ARG A 176 -9.95 -3.52 -15.98
CA ARG A 176 -10.26 -3.39 -17.41
C ARG A 176 -11.15 -2.18 -17.69
N GLU A 177 -12.14 -1.95 -16.84
CA GLU A 177 -13.06 -0.84 -16.99
C GLU A 177 -12.35 0.50 -16.86
N VAL A 178 -11.56 0.71 -15.79
CA VAL A 178 -10.83 1.96 -15.61
C VAL A 178 -9.70 2.15 -16.63
N ALA A 179 -9.12 1.07 -17.14
CA ALA A 179 -8.11 1.11 -18.20
C ALA A 179 -8.63 1.74 -19.52
N SER A 180 -9.96 1.64 -19.78
CA SER A 180 -10.58 2.22 -20.98
C SER A 180 -10.42 3.74 -21.09
N ALA A 181 -10.25 4.44 -19.96
CA ALA A 181 -9.97 5.87 -19.91
C ALA A 181 -8.51 6.23 -20.24
N LYS A 182 -7.67 5.23 -20.51
CA LYS A 182 -6.24 5.40 -20.87
C LYS A 182 -5.47 6.26 -19.85
N PRO A 183 -5.49 5.90 -18.57
CA PRO A 183 -4.65 6.57 -17.56
C PRO A 183 -3.17 6.30 -17.82
N GLN A 184 -2.29 7.09 -17.21
CA GLN A 184 -0.85 6.85 -17.23
C GLN A 184 -0.45 5.70 -16.27
N ALA A 185 -1.23 5.49 -15.20
CA ALA A 185 -1.11 4.36 -14.29
C ALA A 185 -2.47 4.04 -13.65
N ILE A 186 -2.62 2.81 -13.17
CA ILE A 186 -3.77 2.37 -12.38
C ILE A 186 -3.29 2.04 -10.97
N SER A 187 -3.99 2.48 -9.92
CA SER A 187 -3.72 2.03 -8.55
C SER A 187 -4.80 1.08 -8.07
N ILE A 188 -4.38 -0.10 -7.55
CA ILE A 188 -5.23 -0.94 -6.70
C ILE A 188 -4.98 -0.47 -5.26
N PHE A 189 -5.88 0.39 -4.77
CA PHE A 189 -5.66 1.21 -3.59
C PHE A 189 -6.34 0.59 -2.35
N CYS A 190 -5.86 -0.57 -1.94
CA CYS A 190 -6.22 -1.21 -0.66
C CYS A 190 -5.31 -2.41 -0.39
N THR A 191 -4.65 -2.44 0.75
CA THR A 191 -3.73 -3.54 1.13
C THR A 191 -4.46 -4.83 1.55
N ASN A 192 -5.79 -4.83 1.61
CA ASN A 192 -6.59 -6.03 1.86
C ASN A 192 -7.41 -6.51 0.64
N LEU A 193 -7.12 -5.99 -0.57
CA LEU A 193 -7.54 -6.56 -1.84
C LEU A 193 -6.47 -7.51 -2.38
N ARG A 194 -6.90 -8.61 -3.02
CA ARG A 194 -5.97 -9.57 -3.65
C ARG A 194 -5.53 -9.12 -5.04
N GLY A 195 -5.14 -7.84 -5.17
CA GLY A 195 -4.79 -7.23 -6.44
C GLY A 195 -3.37 -7.54 -6.90
N ALA A 196 -2.40 -7.48 -5.99
CA ALA A 196 -0.99 -7.63 -6.32
C ALA A 196 -0.64 -8.88 -7.15
N PRO A 197 -1.19 -10.08 -6.88
CA PRO A 197 -0.93 -11.27 -7.70
C PRO A 197 -1.43 -11.18 -9.14
N LEU A 198 -2.37 -10.27 -9.42
CA LEU A 198 -2.96 -10.09 -10.76
C LEU A 198 -2.22 -9.03 -11.59
N VAL A 199 -1.37 -8.21 -10.97
CA VAL A 199 -0.76 -7.04 -11.60
C VAL A 199 -0.01 -7.39 -12.86
N ARG A 200 0.88 -8.40 -12.83
CA ARG A 200 1.69 -8.79 -13.99
C ARG A 200 0.83 -9.17 -15.20
N GLU A 201 -0.22 -9.96 -14.99
CA GLU A 201 -1.15 -10.40 -16.02
C GLU A 201 -1.92 -9.20 -16.60
N LEU A 202 -2.45 -8.36 -15.71
CA LEU A 202 -3.25 -7.22 -16.10
C LEU A 202 -2.43 -6.15 -16.83
N GLU A 203 -1.20 -5.85 -16.41
CA GLU A 203 -0.31 -4.95 -17.13
C GLU A 203 -0.03 -5.43 -18.56
N GLN A 204 0.17 -6.74 -18.74
CA GLN A 204 0.36 -7.32 -20.08
C GLN A 204 -0.90 -7.20 -20.94
N GLU A 205 -2.09 -7.31 -20.32
CA GLU A 205 -3.37 -7.20 -21.01
C GLU A 205 -3.71 -5.76 -21.42
N VAL A 206 -3.59 -4.81 -20.46
CA VAL A 206 -4.06 -3.44 -20.69
C VAL A 206 -2.97 -2.49 -21.18
N GLY A 207 -1.68 -2.87 -21.08
CA GLY A 207 -0.54 -2.05 -21.49
C GLY A 207 -0.32 -0.79 -20.63
N ILE A 208 -0.78 -0.80 -19.38
CA ILE A 208 -0.72 0.34 -18.46
C ILE A 208 -0.08 -0.15 -17.15
N PRO A 209 0.89 0.58 -16.57
CA PRO A 209 1.46 0.24 -15.26
C PRO A 209 0.38 0.18 -14.17
N ILE A 210 0.45 -0.83 -13.29
CA ILE A 210 -0.50 -1.03 -12.18
C ILE A 210 0.25 -1.07 -10.85
N TYR A 211 -0.05 -0.13 -9.97
CA TYR A 211 0.57 0.00 -8.66
C TYR A 211 -0.39 -0.45 -7.56
N ASP A 212 -0.19 -1.69 -7.08
CA ASP A 212 -0.89 -2.21 -5.89
C ASP A 212 -0.23 -1.69 -4.62
N THR A 213 -1.02 -1.31 -3.62
CA THR A 213 -0.51 -0.66 -2.41
C THR A 213 0.29 -1.60 -1.48
N ILE A 214 0.20 -2.92 -1.62
CA ILE A 214 1.15 -3.84 -0.97
C ILE A 214 2.51 -3.76 -1.67
N ALA A 215 2.51 -3.77 -3.00
CA ALA A 215 3.75 -3.69 -3.78
C ALA A 215 4.49 -2.37 -3.54
N THR A 216 3.77 -1.23 -3.43
CA THR A 216 4.39 0.07 -3.14
C THR A 216 5.06 0.09 -1.76
N ALA A 217 4.44 -0.53 -0.75
CA ALA A 217 5.01 -0.67 0.59
C ALA A 217 6.30 -1.51 0.58
N VAL A 218 6.28 -2.66 -0.11
CA VAL A 218 7.47 -3.53 -0.25
C VAL A 218 8.59 -2.83 -1.01
N TRP A 219 8.26 -2.16 -2.12
CA TRP A 219 9.21 -1.39 -2.92
C TRP A 219 9.93 -0.33 -2.08
N LYS A 220 9.17 0.48 -1.33
CA LYS A 220 9.74 1.55 -0.50
C LYS A 220 10.55 0.98 0.66
N SER A 221 10.06 -0.06 1.32
CA SER A 221 10.74 -0.69 2.44
C SER A 221 12.10 -1.27 2.03
N LEU A 222 12.16 -1.97 0.89
CA LEU A 222 13.43 -2.49 0.37
C LEU A 222 14.42 -1.37 0.07
N ARG A 223 13.99 -0.27 -0.55
CA ARG A 223 14.86 0.88 -0.85
C ARG A 223 15.44 1.51 0.41
N ILE A 224 14.62 1.74 1.44
CA ILE A 224 15.08 2.30 2.72
C ILE A 224 16.06 1.35 3.41
N ALA A 225 15.80 0.04 3.38
CA ALA A 225 16.69 -0.97 3.95
C ALA A 225 18.00 -1.16 3.16
N GLY A 226 18.13 -0.55 1.98
CA GLY A 226 19.31 -0.65 1.10
C GLY A 226 19.31 -1.89 0.19
N GLY A 227 18.13 -2.47 -0.04
CA GLY A 227 17.93 -3.60 -0.94
C GLY A 227 17.75 -3.18 -2.40
N ASP A 228 18.11 -4.06 -3.32
CA ASP A 228 17.84 -3.90 -4.74
C ASP A 228 16.41 -4.40 -5.04
N VAL A 229 15.50 -3.47 -5.35
CA VAL A 229 14.11 -3.78 -5.67
C VAL A 229 13.96 -4.64 -6.91
N LYS A 230 14.90 -4.57 -7.85
CA LYS A 230 14.87 -5.33 -9.11
C LYS A 230 14.97 -6.85 -8.91
N ARG A 231 15.40 -7.28 -7.73
CA ARG A 231 15.43 -8.70 -7.35
C ARG A 231 14.02 -9.29 -7.09
N VAL A 232 13.00 -8.43 -6.93
CA VAL A 232 11.60 -8.85 -6.80
C VAL A 232 11.00 -9.07 -8.18
N HIS A 233 10.76 -10.34 -8.56
CA HIS A 233 10.30 -10.71 -9.89
C HIS A 233 8.86 -11.21 -9.89
N GLY A 234 8.12 -10.91 -10.95
CA GLY A 234 6.78 -11.49 -11.19
C GLY A 234 5.62 -10.69 -10.61
N TRP A 235 5.88 -9.49 -10.06
CA TRP A 235 4.89 -8.65 -9.37
C TRP A 235 4.61 -7.32 -10.09
N GLY A 236 4.73 -7.31 -11.42
CA GLY A 236 4.47 -6.13 -12.27
C GLY A 236 5.72 -5.33 -12.59
N SER A 237 5.52 -4.23 -13.31
CA SER A 237 6.57 -3.34 -13.81
C SER A 237 7.23 -2.51 -12.70
N LEU A 238 6.54 -2.24 -11.58
CA LEU A 238 7.03 -1.41 -10.49
C LEU A 238 8.47 -1.75 -10.08
N PHE A 239 8.74 -3.01 -9.79
CA PHE A 239 10.06 -3.44 -9.29
C PHE A 239 11.15 -3.44 -10.34
N GLN A 240 10.80 -3.44 -11.62
CA GLN A 240 11.76 -3.51 -12.73
C GLN A 240 12.06 -2.14 -13.34
N GLU A 241 11.10 -1.24 -13.35
CA GLU A 241 11.15 0.02 -14.09
C GLU A 241 11.30 1.25 -13.18
N VAL A 242 10.82 1.19 -11.92
CA VAL A 242 10.92 2.30 -10.97
C VAL A 242 12.10 2.06 -10.02
N ALA A 243 13.24 2.72 -10.30
CA ALA A 243 14.48 2.57 -9.55
C ALA A 243 14.60 3.58 -8.39
#